data_76aa80f112cfe38c8ba01f29fab8d081
#
_entry.id   76aa80f112cfe38c8ba01f29fab8d081
#
_cell.length_a   1.000
_cell.length_b   1.000
_cell.length_c   1.000
_cell.angle_alpha   90.00
_cell.angle_beta   90.00
_cell.angle_gamma   90.00
#
_symmetry.space_group_name_H-M   'P 1'
#
loop_
_entity.id
_entity.type
_entity.pdbx_description
1 polymer ?
#
loop_
_entity_poly.entity_id
_entity_poly.type
_entity_poly.pdbx_seq_one_letter_code
_entity_poly.pdbx_strand_id
1 'polypeptide(L)'
;KVFDMTVASTGLPGKRLRQEEIDYMSSTIHPASHAGYYPDAMPMSIKITFNKKTGRLYGGQIVGYDGVDKRIDELALVIKHEGTIYDLMKVEQAYAPPFSSAKDPVALAGYVAEDIITGKTNPVYWRELRDIEMENKFLLDVRTPDEYSLGSLPGAVNIPLDEIRDRLAALAKDE
;
A
#
# COMPACT_ATOMS: atom_id res chain seq x y z
N LYS A 1 -17.88 9.69 8.24
CA LYS A 1 -18.30 9.28 6.89
C LYS A 1 -18.43 10.51 5.98
N VAL A 2 -18.13 10.33 4.71
CA VAL A 2 -18.39 11.29 3.65
C VAL A 2 -19.25 10.55 2.64
N PHE A 3 -20.55 10.82 2.64
CA PHE A 3 -21.57 9.98 2.00
C PHE A 3 -21.44 8.52 2.45
N ASP A 4 -21.28 7.59 1.53
CA ASP A 4 -21.12 6.16 1.83
C ASP A 4 -19.68 5.77 2.19
N MET A 5 -18.72 6.64 1.89
CA MET A 5 -17.31 6.40 2.16
C MET A 5 -16.95 6.67 3.62
N THR A 6 -16.20 5.78 4.22
CA THR A 6 -15.62 5.95 5.56
C THR A 6 -14.14 6.36 5.43
N VAL A 7 -13.77 7.41 6.14
CA VAL A 7 -12.37 7.85 6.28
C VAL A 7 -12.01 7.79 7.75
N ALA A 8 -10.90 7.12 8.06
CA ALA A 8 -10.41 6.97 9.43
C ALA A 8 -8.89 7.16 9.48
N SER A 9 -8.40 7.66 10.62
CA SER A 9 -6.96 7.81 10.85
C SER A 9 -6.63 7.66 12.34
N THR A 10 -5.44 7.15 12.63
CA THR A 10 -4.88 6.99 13.98
C THR A 10 -3.38 7.25 13.98
N GLY A 11 -2.83 7.64 15.13
CA GLY A 11 -1.40 7.89 15.30
C GLY A 11 -0.88 9.11 14.53
N LEU A 12 0.38 9.07 14.11
CA LEU A 12 1.10 10.18 13.50
C LEU A 12 1.09 10.08 11.96
N PRO A 13 0.44 11.03 11.26
CA PRO A 13 0.52 11.09 9.81
C PRO A 13 1.89 11.57 9.35
N GLY A 14 2.31 11.21 8.14
CA GLY A 14 3.61 11.58 7.58
C GLY A 14 3.89 13.09 7.56
N LYS A 15 2.85 13.94 7.49
CA LYS A 15 3.03 15.40 7.63
C LYS A 15 3.59 15.77 9.00
N ARG A 16 3.06 15.17 10.06
CA ARG A 16 3.48 15.45 11.44
C ARG A 16 4.88 14.89 11.71
N LEU A 17 5.15 13.67 11.23
CA LEU A 17 6.47 13.04 11.34
C LEU A 17 7.57 13.90 10.70
N ARG A 18 7.31 14.48 9.52
CA ARG A 18 8.26 15.41 8.88
C ARG A 18 8.45 16.71 9.67
N GLN A 19 7.38 17.26 10.25
CA GLN A 19 7.47 18.49 11.06
C GLN A 19 8.29 18.28 12.34
N GLU A 20 8.27 17.06 12.87
CA GLU A 20 9.02 16.67 14.07
C GLU A 20 10.37 16.03 13.75
N GLU A 21 10.77 16.03 12.46
CA GLU A 21 12.05 15.46 11.98
C GLU A 21 12.24 13.98 12.36
N ILE A 22 11.13 13.25 12.50
CA ILE A 22 11.13 11.81 12.76
C ILE A 22 11.32 11.06 11.45
N ASP A 23 12.37 10.24 11.38
CA ASP A 23 12.63 9.37 10.21
C ASP A 23 11.57 8.27 10.09
N TYR A 24 10.95 8.17 8.93
CA TYR A 24 9.88 7.23 8.68
C TYR A 24 9.83 6.77 7.22
N MET A 25 9.20 5.64 7.01
CA MET A 25 8.71 5.19 5.71
C MET A 25 7.19 5.10 5.72
N SER A 26 6.60 5.02 4.55
CA SER A 26 5.16 4.74 4.43
C SER A 26 4.90 3.73 3.34
N SER A 27 3.88 2.92 3.50
CA SER A 27 3.32 2.10 2.43
C SER A 27 1.84 2.41 2.24
N THR A 28 1.38 2.20 1.02
CA THR A 28 -0.05 2.33 0.67
C THR A 28 -0.42 1.11 -0.14
N ILE A 29 -1.52 0.46 0.26
CA ILE A 29 -2.06 -0.72 -0.41
C ILE A 29 -3.54 -0.49 -0.74
N HIS A 30 -4.06 -1.22 -1.71
CA HIS A 30 -5.44 -1.10 -2.18
C HIS A 30 -6.13 -2.48 -2.20
N PRO A 31 -6.33 -3.11 -1.03
CA PRO A 31 -7.02 -4.39 -0.94
C PRO A 31 -8.53 -4.24 -1.08
N ALA A 32 -9.22 -5.36 -1.25
CA ALA A 32 -10.67 -5.43 -1.08
C ALA A 32 -11.06 -5.52 0.42
N SER A 33 -12.29 -5.13 0.75
CA SER A 33 -12.84 -5.19 2.12
C SER A 33 -12.93 -6.63 2.65
N HIS A 34 -13.20 -7.58 1.77
CA HIS A 34 -13.28 -9.02 2.05
C HIS A 34 -12.92 -9.84 0.81
N ALA A 35 -13.10 -11.15 0.85
CA ALA A 35 -12.74 -12.07 -0.23
C ALA A 35 -13.45 -11.70 -1.55
N GLY A 36 -12.66 -11.40 -2.59
CA GLY A 36 -13.18 -10.86 -3.87
C GLY A 36 -14.11 -11.80 -4.63
N TYR A 37 -14.14 -13.11 -4.31
CA TYR A 37 -15.10 -14.07 -4.86
C TYR A 37 -16.45 -14.06 -4.15
N TYR A 38 -16.55 -13.39 -2.99
CA TYR A 38 -17.79 -13.20 -2.27
C TYR A 38 -18.45 -11.88 -2.72
N PRO A 39 -19.80 -11.84 -2.86
CA PRO A 39 -20.49 -10.65 -3.35
C PRO A 39 -20.20 -9.39 -2.54
N ASP A 40 -20.28 -8.25 -3.20
CA ASP A 40 -20.19 -6.91 -2.61
C ASP A 40 -18.82 -6.53 -2.01
N ALA A 41 -17.74 -7.20 -2.42
CA ALA A 41 -16.39 -6.79 -2.04
C ALA A 41 -16.08 -5.40 -2.59
N MET A 42 -15.78 -4.45 -1.69
CA MET A 42 -15.53 -3.05 -2.02
C MET A 42 -14.06 -2.69 -1.87
N PRO A 43 -13.51 -1.78 -2.70
CA PRO A 43 -12.14 -1.36 -2.59
C PRO A 43 -11.89 -0.57 -1.30
N MET A 44 -10.67 -0.72 -0.77
CA MET A 44 -10.18 -0.02 0.41
C MET A 44 -8.76 0.48 0.13
N SER A 45 -8.40 1.65 0.65
CA SER A 45 -7.02 2.15 0.64
C SER A 45 -6.52 2.22 2.07
N ILE A 46 -5.40 1.55 2.34
CA ILE A 46 -4.73 1.57 3.65
C ILE A 46 -3.35 2.17 3.47
N LYS A 47 -3.06 3.22 4.24
CA LYS A 47 -1.73 3.79 4.33
C LYS A 47 -1.24 3.68 5.76
N ILE A 48 -0.02 3.16 5.95
CA ILE A 48 0.66 3.13 7.24
C ILE A 48 1.96 3.94 7.19
N THR A 49 2.36 4.48 8.35
CA THR A 49 3.66 5.12 8.57
C THR A 49 4.39 4.37 9.67
N PHE A 50 5.68 4.11 9.47
CA PHE A 50 6.47 3.27 10.37
C PHE A 50 7.94 3.67 10.40
N ASN A 51 8.65 3.29 11.46
CA ASN A 51 10.09 3.49 11.58
C ASN A 51 10.85 2.65 10.56
N LYS A 52 11.77 3.28 9.85
CA LYS A 52 12.58 2.68 8.80
C LYS A 52 13.46 1.51 9.27
N LYS A 53 13.92 1.53 10.53
CA LYS A 53 14.86 0.53 11.07
C LYS A 53 14.19 -0.53 11.91
N THR A 54 13.26 -0.11 12.77
CA THR A 54 12.64 -1.00 13.77
C THR A 54 11.29 -1.56 13.33
N GLY A 55 10.67 -0.95 12.31
CA GLY A 55 9.31 -1.27 11.91
C GLY A 55 8.24 -0.75 12.86
N ARG A 56 8.59 0.02 13.93
CA ARG A 56 7.60 0.56 14.87
C ARG A 56 6.52 1.33 14.11
N LEU A 57 5.27 0.98 14.35
CA LEU A 57 4.13 1.61 13.71
C LEU A 57 3.88 2.99 14.32
N TYR A 58 3.82 4.02 13.48
CA TYR A 58 3.57 5.39 13.90
C TYR A 58 2.16 5.86 13.66
N GLY A 59 1.55 5.44 12.56
CA GLY A 59 0.21 5.86 12.20
C GLY A 59 -0.41 5.05 11.07
N GLY A 60 -1.72 5.21 10.93
CA GLY A 60 -2.49 4.59 9.88
C GLY A 60 -3.65 5.45 9.40
N GLN A 61 -3.97 5.32 8.14
CA GLN A 61 -5.11 5.97 7.49
C GLN A 61 -5.80 4.93 6.62
N ILE A 62 -7.11 4.88 6.70
CA ILE A 62 -7.92 3.96 5.90
C ILE A 62 -9.08 4.74 5.27
N VAL A 63 -9.29 4.48 3.99
CA VAL A 63 -10.42 5.00 3.22
C VAL A 63 -11.09 3.83 2.51
N GLY A 64 -12.38 3.69 2.63
CA GLY A 64 -13.13 2.60 2.00
C GLY A 64 -14.61 2.69 2.31
N TYR A 65 -15.36 1.71 1.84
CA TYR A 65 -16.81 1.65 2.02
C TYR A 65 -17.21 0.72 3.15
N ASP A 66 -16.47 -0.37 3.35
CA ASP A 66 -16.77 -1.41 4.33
C ASP A 66 -15.51 -1.85 5.09
N GLY A 67 -15.67 -2.23 6.36
CA GLY A 67 -14.61 -2.80 7.21
C GLY A 67 -13.47 -1.85 7.57
N VAL A 68 -13.65 -0.53 7.42
CA VAL A 68 -12.67 0.51 7.77
C VAL A 68 -12.53 0.65 9.28
N ASP A 69 -13.65 0.63 10.00
CA ASP A 69 -13.75 0.84 11.44
C ASP A 69 -12.98 -0.23 12.23
N LYS A 70 -13.23 -1.49 11.96
CA LYS A 70 -12.50 -2.57 12.67
C LYS A 70 -10.99 -2.50 12.43
N ARG A 71 -10.55 -2.19 11.23
CA ARG A 71 -9.13 -2.19 10.87
C ARG A 71 -8.36 -0.98 11.39
N ILE A 72 -9.01 0.18 11.47
CA ILE A 72 -8.36 1.34 12.09
C ILE A 72 -8.19 1.13 13.61
N ASP A 73 -9.11 0.43 14.27
CA ASP A 73 -8.99 0.09 15.67
C ASP A 73 -7.88 -0.92 15.93
N GLU A 74 -7.67 -1.91 15.04
CA GLU A 74 -6.51 -2.80 15.09
C GLU A 74 -5.19 -2.01 15.01
N LEU A 75 -5.06 -1.08 14.05
CA LEU A 75 -3.88 -0.22 13.93
C LEU A 75 -3.70 0.65 15.18
N ALA A 76 -4.79 1.20 15.73
CA ALA A 76 -4.73 2.02 16.94
C ALA A 76 -4.24 1.22 18.16
N LEU A 77 -4.66 -0.02 18.30
CA LEU A 77 -4.18 -0.92 19.37
C LEU A 77 -2.69 -1.23 19.23
N VAL A 78 -2.23 -1.57 18.03
CA VAL A 78 -0.80 -1.83 17.78
C VAL A 78 0.03 -0.58 18.08
N ILE A 79 -0.39 0.60 17.64
CA ILE A 79 0.29 1.88 17.93
C ILE A 79 0.33 2.14 19.44
N LYS A 80 -0.79 1.96 20.14
CA LYS A 80 -0.90 2.17 21.59
C LYS A 80 0.08 1.30 22.39
N HIS A 81 0.29 0.08 21.94
CA HIS A 81 1.21 -0.87 22.56
C HIS A 81 2.64 -0.80 22.02
N GLU A 82 2.97 0.28 21.32
CA GLU A 82 4.30 0.52 20.72
C GLU A 82 4.73 -0.60 19.75
N GLY A 83 3.76 -1.29 19.19
CA GLY A 83 3.98 -2.41 18.28
C GLY A 83 4.55 -2.00 16.92
N THR A 84 4.86 -2.99 16.13
CA THR A 84 5.58 -2.90 14.88
C THR A 84 4.73 -3.40 13.70
N ILE A 85 5.23 -3.22 12.49
CA ILE A 85 4.65 -3.82 11.28
C ILE A 85 4.61 -5.35 11.37
N TYR A 86 5.54 -5.97 12.11
CA TYR A 86 5.59 -7.43 12.32
C TYR A 86 4.45 -7.91 13.22
N ASP A 87 3.96 -7.06 14.10
CA ASP A 87 2.79 -7.38 14.92
C ASP A 87 1.52 -7.38 14.08
N LEU A 88 1.41 -6.47 13.08
CA LEU A 88 0.30 -6.48 12.11
C LEU A 88 0.20 -7.82 11.35
N MET A 89 1.35 -8.42 11.01
CA MET A 89 1.43 -9.70 10.30
C MET A 89 1.00 -10.89 11.14
N LYS A 90 1.01 -10.74 12.47
CA LYS A 90 0.71 -11.80 13.43
C LYS A 90 -0.71 -11.71 14.02
N VAL A 91 -1.42 -10.63 13.75
CA VAL A 91 -2.82 -10.51 14.20
C VAL A 91 -3.63 -11.61 13.53
N GLU A 92 -4.28 -12.42 14.33
CA GLU A 92 -5.17 -13.47 13.87
C GLU A 92 -6.61 -12.96 13.93
N GLN A 93 -7.04 -12.35 12.83
CA GLN A 93 -8.40 -11.84 12.71
C GLN A 93 -9.39 -12.97 12.49
N ALA A 94 -10.60 -12.80 13.01
CA ALA A 94 -11.70 -13.69 12.70
C ALA A 94 -12.00 -13.64 11.19
N TYR A 95 -11.94 -14.79 10.53
CA TYR A 95 -12.12 -14.92 9.08
C TYR A 95 -13.39 -15.69 8.73
N ALA A 96 -14.17 -15.09 7.84
CA ALA A 96 -15.08 -15.76 6.93
C ALA A 96 -15.19 -14.90 5.67
N PRO A 97 -15.52 -15.47 4.50
CA PRO A 97 -15.52 -14.75 3.22
C PRO A 97 -16.27 -13.41 3.20
N PRO A 98 -17.43 -13.26 3.90
CA PRO A 98 -18.15 -11.98 3.94
C PRO A 98 -17.46 -10.89 4.78
N PHE A 99 -16.51 -11.23 5.64
CA PHE A 99 -15.95 -10.31 6.63
C PHE A 99 -14.50 -9.93 6.39
N SER A 100 -13.73 -10.80 5.74
CA SER A 100 -12.32 -10.56 5.46
C SER A 100 -11.81 -11.42 4.30
N SER A 101 -10.55 -11.25 3.94
CA SER A 101 -9.79 -12.15 3.09
C SER A 101 -8.98 -13.11 3.96
N ALA A 102 -8.50 -14.22 3.39
CA ALA A 102 -7.66 -15.19 4.10
C ALA A 102 -6.38 -14.54 4.69
N LYS A 103 -5.87 -13.47 4.05
CA LYS A 103 -4.95 -12.51 4.64
C LYS A 103 -5.66 -11.18 4.75
N ASP A 104 -5.95 -10.75 5.97
CA ASP A 104 -6.63 -9.49 6.20
C ASP A 104 -5.80 -8.31 5.65
N PRO A 105 -6.45 -7.26 5.13
CA PRO A 105 -5.80 -6.03 4.72
C PRO A 105 -4.78 -5.43 5.69
N VAL A 106 -4.98 -5.56 7.00
CA VAL A 106 -4.00 -5.11 8.01
C VAL A 106 -2.73 -5.94 7.95
N ALA A 107 -2.84 -7.27 7.84
CA ALA A 107 -1.69 -8.15 7.68
C ALA A 107 -0.95 -7.88 6.35
N LEU A 108 -1.69 -7.65 5.26
CA LEU A 108 -1.11 -7.27 3.97
C LEU A 108 -0.31 -5.96 4.05
N ALA A 109 -0.80 -4.95 4.80
CA ALA A 109 -0.06 -3.72 5.04
C ALA A 109 1.28 -3.99 5.76
N GLY A 110 1.30 -4.91 6.71
CA GLY A 110 2.51 -5.36 7.39
C GLY A 110 3.51 -6.04 6.44
N TYR A 111 3.05 -6.97 5.60
CA TYR A 111 3.92 -7.65 4.61
C TYR A 111 4.54 -6.68 3.60
N VAL A 112 3.77 -5.75 3.04
CA VAL A 112 4.30 -4.75 2.12
C VAL A 112 5.31 -3.83 2.82
N ALA A 113 5.07 -3.46 4.07
CA ALA A 113 6.02 -2.67 4.85
C ALA A 113 7.32 -3.45 5.15
N GLU A 114 7.25 -4.76 5.39
CA GLU A 114 8.43 -5.63 5.53
C GLU A 114 9.24 -5.67 4.24
N ASP A 115 8.60 -5.83 3.09
CA ASP A 115 9.28 -5.83 1.79
C ASP A 115 10.01 -4.50 1.51
N ILE A 116 9.46 -3.38 2.00
CA ILE A 116 10.13 -2.08 1.93
C ILE A 116 11.35 -2.02 2.87
N ILE A 117 11.20 -2.45 4.13
CA ILE A 117 12.30 -2.43 5.12
C ILE A 117 13.45 -3.34 4.69
N THR A 118 13.12 -4.51 4.14
CA THR A 118 14.12 -5.50 3.69
C THR A 118 14.74 -5.19 2.33
N GLY A 119 14.26 -4.14 1.66
CA GLY A 119 14.77 -3.73 0.34
C GLY A 119 14.31 -4.61 -0.82
N LYS A 120 13.36 -5.52 -0.63
CA LYS A 120 12.73 -6.28 -1.71
C LYS A 120 11.91 -5.38 -2.64
N THR A 121 11.40 -4.27 -2.10
CA THR A 121 10.68 -3.24 -2.84
C THR A 121 11.21 -1.87 -2.44
N ASN A 122 11.57 -1.05 -3.44
CA ASN A 122 11.99 0.33 -3.25
C ASN A 122 10.91 1.27 -3.79
N PRO A 123 9.94 1.70 -2.97
CA PRO A 123 8.87 2.54 -3.43
C PRO A 123 9.37 3.95 -3.73
N VAL A 124 8.88 4.52 -4.81
CA VAL A 124 9.02 5.93 -5.14
C VAL A 124 7.70 6.62 -4.81
N TYR A 125 7.76 7.66 -4.00
CA TYR A 125 6.57 8.43 -3.67
C TYR A 125 6.31 9.50 -4.72
N TRP A 126 5.04 9.80 -5.00
CA TRP A 126 4.64 10.75 -6.02
C TRP A 126 5.31 12.15 -5.91
N ARG A 127 5.71 12.55 -4.70
CA ARG A 127 6.43 13.81 -4.46
C ARG A 127 7.87 13.76 -4.95
N GLU A 128 8.49 12.60 -4.86
CA GLU A 128 9.87 12.35 -5.26
C GLU A 128 9.96 12.14 -6.78
N LEU A 129 8.86 11.75 -7.41
CA LEU A 129 8.82 11.45 -8.84
C LEU A 129 9.23 12.64 -9.71
N ARG A 130 9.00 13.88 -9.23
CA ARG A 130 9.40 15.10 -9.94
C ARG A 130 10.91 15.33 -9.94
N ASP A 131 11.58 14.81 -8.92
CA ASP A 131 13.01 15.02 -8.66
C ASP A 131 13.83 13.83 -9.18
N ILE A 132 13.18 12.80 -9.71
CA ILE A 132 13.86 11.65 -10.30
C ILE A 132 14.37 12.04 -11.68
N GLU A 133 15.70 12.00 -11.84
CA GLU A 133 16.32 12.05 -13.16
C GLU A 133 15.89 10.82 -13.97
N MET A 134 15.14 11.05 -15.03
CA MET A 134 14.61 10.00 -15.92
C MET A 134 15.64 9.52 -16.95
N GLU A 135 16.80 10.20 -17.03
CA GLU A 135 17.89 9.79 -17.90
C GLU A 135 18.39 8.40 -17.53
N ASN A 136 18.42 7.50 -18.47
CA ASN A 136 18.77 6.08 -18.28
C ASN A 136 17.80 5.27 -17.38
N LYS A 137 16.53 5.68 -17.27
CA LYS A 137 15.50 4.92 -16.56
C LYS A 137 14.39 4.50 -17.51
N PHE A 138 13.97 3.26 -17.36
CA PHE A 138 12.83 2.73 -18.07
C PHE A 138 11.58 2.80 -17.17
N LEU A 139 10.57 3.55 -17.61
CA LEU A 139 9.31 3.68 -16.89
C LEU A 139 8.29 2.71 -17.48
N LEU A 140 8.03 1.63 -16.76
CA LEU A 140 7.09 0.59 -17.15
C LEU A 140 5.74 0.78 -16.48
N ASP A 141 4.68 0.91 -17.27
CA ASP A 141 3.30 0.87 -16.79
C ASP A 141 2.72 -0.52 -17.04
N VAL A 142 2.41 -1.24 -15.97
CA VAL A 142 1.93 -2.63 -16.01
C VAL A 142 0.41 -2.77 -15.98
N ARG A 143 -0.30 -1.64 -16.01
CA ARG A 143 -1.76 -1.61 -16.02
C ARG A 143 -2.32 -2.12 -17.35
N THR A 144 -3.61 -2.37 -17.37
CA THR A 144 -4.32 -2.72 -18.62
C THR A 144 -4.24 -1.57 -19.64
N PRO A 145 -4.37 -1.82 -20.95
CA PRO A 145 -4.39 -0.77 -21.96
C PRO A 145 -5.49 0.27 -21.72
N ASP A 146 -6.64 -0.14 -21.23
CA ASP A 146 -7.75 0.75 -20.91
C ASP A 146 -7.39 1.72 -19.77
N GLU A 147 -6.80 1.22 -18.69
CA GLU A 147 -6.33 2.05 -17.58
C GLU A 147 -5.20 3.01 -18.02
N TYR A 148 -4.29 2.55 -18.88
CA TYR A 148 -3.22 3.37 -19.43
C TYR A 148 -3.78 4.51 -20.30
N SER A 149 -4.83 4.25 -21.09
CA SER A 149 -5.47 5.24 -21.96
C SER A 149 -6.16 6.36 -21.16
N LEU A 150 -6.60 6.11 -19.94
CA LEU A 150 -7.20 7.11 -19.06
C LEU A 150 -6.21 8.11 -18.49
N GLY A 151 -4.92 7.84 -18.64
CA GLY A 151 -3.81 8.71 -18.23
C GLY A 151 -2.63 7.91 -17.73
N SER A 152 -1.42 8.34 -18.10
CA SER A 152 -0.16 7.69 -17.74
C SER A 152 0.91 8.74 -17.44
N LEU A 153 2.02 8.30 -16.83
CA LEU A 153 3.18 9.16 -16.64
C LEU A 153 3.84 9.43 -18.00
N PRO A 154 4.30 10.66 -18.26
CA PRO A 154 5.00 10.98 -19.51
C PRO A 154 6.22 10.05 -19.71
N GLY A 155 6.32 9.47 -20.89
CA GLY A 155 7.41 8.54 -21.24
C GLY A 155 7.25 7.11 -20.73
N ALA A 156 6.14 6.79 -20.06
CA ALA A 156 5.86 5.41 -19.66
C ALA A 156 5.55 4.52 -20.86
N VAL A 157 6.09 3.30 -20.84
CA VAL A 157 5.78 2.24 -21.81
C VAL A 157 4.79 1.29 -21.16
N ASN A 158 3.64 1.08 -21.80
CA ASN A 158 2.64 0.14 -21.30
C ASN A 158 2.95 -1.28 -21.77
N ILE A 159 3.15 -2.16 -20.81
CA ILE A 159 3.19 -3.62 -21.00
C ILE A 159 2.34 -4.24 -19.90
N PRO A 160 1.12 -4.67 -20.20
CA PRO A 160 0.25 -5.28 -19.22
C PRO A 160 0.91 -6.42 -18.46
N LEU A 161 0.59 -6.55 -17.17
CA LEU A 161 1.23 -7.53 -16.27
C LEU A 161 1.22 -8.96 -16.87
N ASP A 162 0.13 -9.33 -17.54
CA ASP A 162 -0.03 -10.65 -18.14
C ASP A 162 0.87 -10.90 -19.36
N GLU A 163 1.36 -9.82 -20.01
CA GLU A 163 2.23 -9.89 -21.19
C GLU A 163 3.72 -9.76 -20.86
N ILE A 164 4.08 -9.36 -19.64
CA ILE A 164 5.48 -9.05 -19.27
C ILE A 164 6.41 -10.22 -19.56
N ARG A 165 6.03 -11.46 -19.23
CA ARG A 165 6.89 -12.64 -19.41
C ARG A 165 7.32 -12.84 -20.84
N ASP A 166 6.42 -12.61 -21.79
CA ASP A 166 6.66 -12.78 -23.21
C ASP A 166 7.53 -11.64 -23.78
N ARG A 167 7.57 -10.50 -23.08
CA ARG A 167 8.31 -9.30 -23.50
C ARG A 167 9.60 -9.04 -22.72
N LEU A 168 9.95 -9.88 -21.73
CA LEU A 168 11.17 -9.72 -20.92
C LEU A 168 12.43 -9.60 -21.78
N ALA A 169 12.52 -10.36 -22.88
CA ALA A 169 13.68 -10.31 -23.78
C ALA A 169 13.83 -8.95 -24.50
N ALA A 170 12.76 -8.16 -24.63
CA ALA A 170 12.78 -6.82 -25.17
C ALA A 170 13.18 -5.77 -24.11
N LEU A 171 12.93 -6.06 -22.84
CA LEU A 171 13.26 -5.18 -21.71
C LEU A 171 14.73 -5.33 -21.25
N ALA A 172 15.35 -6.48 -21.49
CA ALA A 172 16.70 -6.81 -21.02
C ALA A 172 17.83 -6.33 -21.97
N LYS A 173 17.53 -5.48 -22.94
CA LYS A 173 18.50 -5.13 -24.01
C LYS A 173 19.21 -3.81 -23.85
N ASP A 174 18.96 -3.06 -22.78
CA ASP A 174 19.63 -1.77 -22.52
C ASP A 174 20.36 -1.80 -21.18
N GLU A 175 21.38 -2.68 -21.06
CA GLU A 175 22.50 -2.50 -20.12
C GLU A 175 23.72 -1.97 -20.87
#